data_0d4cf07a06a98e48add090cc0f77a63a
#
_entry.id   0d4cf07a06a98e48add090cc0f77a63a
#
_cell.length_a   1.000
_cell.length_b   1.000
_cell.length_c   1.000
_cell.angle_alpha   90.00
_cell.angle_beta   90.00
_cell.angle_gamma   90.00
#
_symmetry.space_group_name_H-M   'P 1'
#
loop_
_entity.id
_entity.type
_entity.pdbx_description
1 polymer ?
#
loop_
_entity_poly.entity_id
_entity_poly.type
_entity_poly.pdbx_seq_one_letter_code
_entity_poly.pdbx_strand_id
1 'polypeptide(L)'
;EETLLPLNQSGDSEGCSFNNGIVTAPKGFKEAYKTFSENGWQGLKVREEFGGQNLPYIMNMILDEMISSTNMSFGLYPGLTANAIDAIEKSANEDLKNTYLPNLTSGKWTGTMNLTEPQCGTDLGLSKTMATPLDDGSYSITGTKIFITCGEHDLSDNIIHLVLARTPNAPPGIKGISLFLVPKFLPNESGDFIERNKVECGSIEKKMGIHASPTCVMHYNEAKGWLVGDINKGMRAMFIMMNGARLFVGIQGLGLSETAYQ
;
A
#
# COMPACT_ATOMS: atom_id res chain seq x y z
N GLU A 1 3.18 -23.40 -4.88
CA GLU A 1 2.34 -24.55 -4.54
C GLU A 1 2.47 -24.93 -3.05
N GLU A 2 3.67 -25.17 -2.55
CA GLU A 2 3.89 -25.68 -1.17
C GLU A 2 3.53 -24.66 -0.07
N THR A 3 3.68 -23.36 -0.32
CA THR A 3 3.50 -22.32 0.70
C THR A 3 2.16 -21.60 0.57
N LEU A 4 1.81 -21.11 -0.63
CA LEU A 4 0.65 -20.22 -0.81
C LEU A 4 -0.65 -20.97 -1.11
N LEU A 5 -0.59 -22.03 -1.89
CA LEU A 5 -1.80 -22.78 -2.27
C LEU A 5 -2.54 -23.38 -1.07
N PRO A 6 -1.88 -24.03 -0.08
CA PRO A 6 -2.55 -24.53 1.12
C PRO A 6 -3.24 -23.42 1.95
N LEU A 7 -2.74 -22.18 1.89
CA LEU A 7 -3.28 -21.03 2.61
C LEU A 7 -4.45 -20.36 1.89
N ASN A 8 -4.76 -20.72 0.65
CA ASN A 8 -5.81 -20.06 -0.11
C ASN A 8 -7.19 -20.30 0.54
N GLN A 9 -7.60 -21.56 0.66
CA GLN A 9 -8.90 -21.91 1.22
C GLN A 9 -8.97 -21.67 2.74
N SER A 10 -7.93 -22.04 3.49
CA SER A 10 -7.91 -21.84 4.94
C SER A 10 -7.91 -20.36 5.31
N GLY A 11 -7.13 -19.55 4.62
CA GLY A 11 -7.08 -18.11 4.82
C GLY A 11 -8.37 -17.39 4.46
N ASP A 12 -9.04 -17.78 3.37
CA ASP A 12 -10.33 -17.20 3.00
C ASP A 12 -11.45 -17.59 3.99
N SER A 13 -11.43 -18.84 4.48
CA SER A 13 -12.39 -19.33 5.49
C SER A 13 -12.22 -18.64 6.84
N GLU A 14 -10.98 -18.41 7.28
CA GLU A 14 -10.66 -17.71 8.55
C GLU A 14 -10.90 -16.21 8.42
N GLY A 15 -10.41 -15.60 7.34
CA GLY A 15 -10.44 -14.16 7.10
C GLY A 15 -9.52 -13.38 8.03
N CYS A 16 -9.38 -12.08 7.76
CA CYS A 16 -8.71 -11.16 8.66
C CYS A 16 -9.60 -10.84 9.87
N SER A 17 -9.01 -10.76 11.06
CA SER A 17 -9.70 -10.31 12.26
C SER A 17 -9.40 -8.84 12.55
N PHE A 18 -10.39 -8.12 13.10
CA PHE A 18 -10.28 -6.73 13.53
C PHE A 18 -10.62 -6.59 15.01
N ASN A 19 -9.72 -5.98 15.77
CA ASN A 19 -9.94 -5.72 17.18
C ASN A 19 -9.26 -4.38 17.59
N ASN A 20 -10.05 -3.39 17.99
CA ASN A 20 -9.57 -2.10 18.49
C ASN A 20 -8.48 -1.45 17.62
N GLY A 21 -8.71 -1.35 16.30
CA GLY A 21 -7.79 -0.71 15.37
C GLY A 21 -6.65 -1.61 14.88
N ILE A 22 -6.54 -2.82 15.41
CA ILE A 22 -5.55 -3.82 15.01
C ILE A 22 -6.19 -4.83 14.07
N VAL A 23 -5.53 -5.10 12.95
CA VAL A 23 -5.92 -6.15 12.01
C VAL A 23 -4.88 -7.25 12.03
N THR A 24 -5.34 -8.48 12.23
CA THR A 24 -4.49 -9.68 12.20
C THR A 24 -4.85 -10.51 10.96
N ALA A 25 -3.85 -10.87 10.19
CA ALA A 25 -4.00 -11.75 9.04
C ALA A 25 -4.29 -13.20 9.48
N PRO A 26 -4.87 -14.05 8.61
CA PRO A 26 -5.11 -15.45 8.92
C PRO A 26 -3.81 -16.19 9.22
N LYS A 27 -3.97 -17.29 9.95
CA LYS A 27 -2.86 -18.17 10.34
C LYS A 27 -2.05 -18.62 9.11
N GLY A 28 -0.73 -18.57 9.22
CA GLY A 28 0.24 -18.94 8.18
C GLY A 28 0.60 -17.83 7.21
N PHE A 29 -0.19 -16.74 7.12
CA PHE A 29 0.12 -15.61 6.24
C PHE A 29 1.38 -14.87 6.64
N LYS A 30 1.63 -14.72 7.93
CA LYS A 30 2.81 -14.03 8.43
C LYS A 30 4.10 -14.78 8.08
N GLU A 31 4.11 -16.08 8.26
CA GLU A 31 5.22 -16.97 7.91
C GLU A 31 5.44 -16.99 6.39
N ALA A 32 4.35 -17.07 5.61
CA ALA A 32 4.42 -17.01 4.15
C ALA A 32 4.98 -15.66 3.66
N TYR A 33 4.55 -14.54 4.25
CA TYR A 33 5.05 -13.21 3.91
C TYR A 33 6.53 -13.05 4.29
N LYS A 34 6.94 -13.57 5.45
CA LYS A 34 8.33 -13.59 5.86
C LYS A 34 9.19 -14.37 4.84
N THR A 35 8.77 -15.58 4.46
CA THR A 35 9.45 -16.36 3.44
C THR A 35 9.54 -15.63 2.11
N PHE A 36 8.46 -14.99 1.67
CA PHE A 36 8.43 -14.17 0.46
C PHE A 36 9.47 -13.03 0.51
N SER A 37 9.53 -12.30 1.60
CA SER A 37 10.42 -11.16 1.80
C SER A 37 11.89 -11.60 1.91
N GLU A 38 12.21 -12.63 2.70
CA GLU A 38 13.56 -13.15 2.89
C GLU A 38 14.17 -13.72 1.60
N ASN A 39 13.33 -14.18 0.65
CA ASN A 39 13.78 -14.61 -0.68
C ASN A 39 13.89 -13.47 -1.70
N GLY A 40 13.65 -12.21 -1.30
CA GLY A 40 13.84 -11.03 -2.13
C GLY A 40 12.83 -10.84 -3.26
N TRP A 41 11.68 -11.55 -3.22
CA TRP A 41 10.67 -11.49 -4.27
C TRP A 41 10.04 -10.10 -4.44
N GLN A 42 10.00 -9.29 -3.38
CA GLN A 42 9.48 -7.92 -3.44
C GLN A 42 10.34 -7.00 -4.32
N GLY A 43 11.65 -7.25 -4.39
CA GLY A 43 12.64 -6.38 -5.03
C GLY A 43 12.96 -6.71 -6.49
N LEU A 44 12.28 -7.65 -7.16
CA LEU A 44 12.64 -8.14 -8.49
C LEU A 44 12.93 -7.03 -9.50
N LYS A 45 12.03 -6.08 -9.67
CA LYS A 45 12.14 -4.99 -10.66
C LYS A 45 12.77 -3.70 -10.14
N VAL A 46 13.02 -3.63 -8.83
CA VAL A 46 13.54 -2.42 -8.17
C VAL A 46 15.02 -2.27 -8.46
N ARG A 47 15.50 -1.03 -8.61
CA ARG A 47 16.92 -0.74 -8.87
C ARG A 47 17.82 -1.22 -7.72
N GLU A 48 19.04 -1.62 -8.07
CA GLU A 48 20.04 -2.14 -7.12
C GLU A 48 20.39 -1.15 -6.01
N GLU A 49 20.40 0.15 -6.31
CA GLU A 49 20.68 1.22 -5.33
C GLU A 49 19.69 1.26 -4.16
N PHE A 50 18.48 0.70 -4.34
CA PHE A 50 17.46 0.54 -3.29
C PHE A 50 17.34 -0.91 -2.80
N GLY A 51 18.35 -1.75 -3.08
CA GLY A 51 18.37 -3.16 -2.66
C GLY A 51 17.57 -4.12 -3.54
N GLY A 52 17.16 -3.69 -4.72
CA GLY A 52 16.45 -4.54 -5.70
C GLY A 52 17.39 -5.34 -6.60
N GLN A 53 16.79 -6.15 -7.48
CA GLN A 53 17.51 -7.02 -8.42
C GLN A 53 17.57 -6.46 -9.84
N ASN A 54 16.92 -5.32 -10.08
CA ASN A 54 16.88 -4.61 -11.38
C ASN A 54 16.50 -5.50 -12.58
N LEU A 55 15.63 -6.50 -12.35
CA LEU A 55 15.16 -7.39 -13.40
C LEU A 55 14.09 -6.70 -14.27
N PRO A 56 13.93 -7.13 -15.52
CA PRO A 56 12.86 -6.63 -16.38
C PRO A 56 11.48 -6.78 -15.73
N TYR A 57 10.60 -5.80 -15.92
CA TYR A 57 9.25 -5.76 -15.34
C TYR A 57 8.43 -7.03 -15.61
N ILE A 58 8.68 -7.71 -16.75
CA ILE A 58 8.00 -8.97 -17.09
C ILE A 58 8.21 -10.06 -16.05
N MET A 59 9.35 -10.06 -15.33
CA MET A 59 9.61 -11.04 -14.26
C MET A 59 8.66 -10.84 -13.08
N ASN A 60 8.34 -9.59 -12.76
CA ASN A 60 7.33 -9.29 -11.75
C ASN A 60 5.92 -9.73 -12.18
N MET A 61 5.57 -9.54 -13.44
CA MET A 61 4.28 -9.99 -13.99
C MET A 61 4.12 -11.50 -13.92
N ILE A 62 5.17 -12.27 -14.22
CA ILE A 62 5.17 -13.73 -14.09
C ILE A 62 4.96 -14.15 -12.63
N LEU A 63 5.65 -13.49 -11.70
CA LEU A 63 5.46 -13.73 -10.27
C LEU A 63 4.02 -13.40 -9.84
N ASP A 64 3.48 -12.27 -10.27
CA ASP A 64 2.11 -11.83 -9.95
C ASP A 64 1.06 -12.83 -10.46
N GLU A 65 1.27 -13.43 -11.64
CA GLU A 65 0.42 -14.49 -12.19
C GLU A 65 0.48 -15.75 -11.33
N MET A 66 1.68 -16.23 -11.00
CA MET A 66 1.89 -17.41 -10.15
C MET A 66 1.24 -17.24 -8.77
N ILE A 67 1.38 -16.07 -8.15
CA ILE A 67 0.78 -15.76 -6.85
C ILE A 67 -0.75 -15.68 -6.98
N SER A 68 -1.26 -14.98 -8.00
CA SER A 68 -2.70 -14.80 -8.19
C SER A 68 -3.44 -16.11 -8.48
N SER A 69 -2.81 -17.05 -9.21
CA SER A 69 -3.36 -18.38 -9.47
C SER A 69 -3.37 -19.28 -8.24
N THR A 70 -2.50 -19.03 -7.27
CA THR A 70 -2.39 -19.86 -6.04
C THR A 70 -3.09 -19.24 -4.83
N ASN A 71 -2.90 -17.93 -4.58
CA ASN A 71 -3.50 -17.22 -3.45
C ASN A 71 -3.59 -15.71 -3.74
N MET A 72 -4.68 -15.29 -4.38
CA MET A 72 -4.88 -13.89 -4.75
C MET A 72 -4.95 -12.96 -3.54
N SER A 73 -5.51 -13.40 -2.40
CA SER A 73 -5.54 -12.61 -1.16
C SER A 73 -4.14 -12.24 -0.69
N PHE A 74 -3.22 -13.20 -0.72
CA PHE A 74 -1.82 -12.96 -0.38
C PHE A 74 -1.17 -11.96 -1.34
N GLY A 75 -1.42 -12.11 -2.65
CA GLY A 75 -0.83 -11.27 -3.70
C GLY A 75 -1.11 -9.77 -3.55
N LEU A 76 -2.19 -9.40 -2.87
CA LEU A 76 -2.54 -7.99 -2.66
C LEU A 76 -1.55 -7.23 -1.77
N TYR A 77 -0.91 -7.88 -0.81
CA TYR A 77 0.10 -7.24 0.05
C TYR A 77 1.35 -6.83 -0.72
N PRO A 78 2.08 -7.75 -1.39
CA PRO A 78 3.25 -7.39 -2.18
C PRO A 78 2.91 -6.59 -3.44
N GLY A 79 1.78 -6.84 -4.08
CA GLY A 79 1.39 -6.16 -5.32
C GLY A 79 1.14 -4.67 -5.12
N LEU A 80 0.45 -4.26 -4.05
CA LEU A 80 0.29 -2.83 -3.72
C LEU A 80 1.62 -2.20 -3.32
N THR A 81 2.47 -2.93 -2.59
CA THR A 81 3.81 -2.48 -2.22
C THR A 81 4.67 -2.22 -3.45
N ALA A 82 4.68 -3.12 -4.43
CA ALA A 82 5.41 -2.95 -5.70
C ALA A 82 4.98 -1.69 -6.46
N ASN A 83 3.68 -1.38 -6.45
CA ASN A 83 3.14 -0.17 -7.09
C ASN A 83 3.44 1.10 -6.29
N ALA A 84 3.49 1.03 -4.95
CA ALA A 84 3.90 2.15 -4.10
C ALA A 84 5.38 2.48 -4.29
N ILE A 85 6.25 1.48 -4.41
CA ILE A 85 7.67 1.65 -4.77
C ILE A 85 7.79 2.45 -6.07
N ASP A 86 7.09 2.07 -7.13
CA ASP A 86 7.11 2.77 -8.42
C ASP A 86 6.73 4.25 -8.30
N ALA A 87 5.70 4.56 -7.51
CA ALA A 87 5.25 5.93 -7.31
C ALA A 87 6.27 6.77 -6.54
N ILE A 88 6.86 6.22 -5.48
CA ILE A 88 7.89 6.87 -4.66
C ILE A 88 9.17 7.06 -5.50
N GLU A 89 9.64 6.02 -6.18
CA GLU A 89 10.85 6.08 -6.99
C GLU A 89 10.78 7.17 -8.08
N LYS A 90 9.63 7.28 -8.76
CA LYS A 90 9.46 8.23 -9.87
C LYS A 90 9.08 9.64 -9.45
N SER A 91 8.55 9.84 -8.23
CA SER A 91 7.94 11.11 -7.86
C SER A 91 8.50 11.74 -6.58
N ALA A 92 9.03 10.95 -5.64
CA ALA A 92 9.55 11.48 -4.38
C ALA A 92 10.92 12.15 -4.55
N ASN A 93 11.28 13.02 -3.61
CA ASN A 93 12.63 13.54 -3.48
C ASN A 93 13.60 12.46 -2.99
N GLU A 94 14.91 12.74 -3.08
CA GLU A 94 15.93 11.74 -2.75
C GLU A 94 15.92 11.33 -1.27
N ASP A 95 15.60 12.24 -0.34
CA ASP A 95 15.53 11.93 1.09
C ASP A 95 14.43 10.88 1.38
N LEU A 96 13.25 11.06 0.79
CA LEU A 96 12.16 10.09 0.90
C LEU A 96 12.51 8.75 0.22
N LYS A 97 13.13 8.78 -0.96
CA LYS A 97 13.56 7.55 -1.64
C LYS A 97 14.53 6.76 -0.78
N ASN A 98 15.60 7.42 -0.30
CA ASN A 98 16.65 6.79 0.49
C ASN A 98 16.12 6.26 1.84
N THR A 99 15.13 6.93 2.43
CA THR A 99 14.52 6.51 3.70
C THR A 99 13.58 5.32 3.55
N TYR A 100 12.72 5.34 2.53
CA TYR A 100 11.58 4.42 2.45
C TYR A 100 11.80 3.26 1.47
N LEU A 101 12.45 3.48 0.32
CA LEU A 101 12.57 2.44 -0.70
C LEU A 101 13.33 1.18 -0.25
N PRO A 102 14.46 1.26 0.48
CA PRO A 102 15.15 0.04 0.90
C PRO A 102 14.29 -0.90 1.75
N ASN A 103 13.51 -0.35 2.69
CA ASN A 103 12.64 -1.15 3.55
C ASN A 103 11.39 -1.69 2.81
N LEU A 104 10.85 -0.94 1.85
CA LEU A 104 9.77 -1.41 0.98
C LEU A 104 10.28 -2.52 0.03
N THR A 105 11.48 -2.33 -0.54
CA THR A 105 12.11 -3.29 -1.47
C THR A 105 12.45 -4.62 -0.81
N SER A 106 12.91 -4.58 0.44
CA SER A 106 13.16 -5.80 1.22
C SER A 106 11.89 -6.51 1.70
N GLY A 107 10.71 -5.89 1.56
CA GLY A 107 9.46 -6.40 2.12
C GLY A 107 9.33 -6.21 3.64
N LYS A 108 10.30 -5.58 4.29
CA LYS A 108 10.22 -5.24 5.73
C LYS A 108 9.05 -4.30 6.01
N TRP A 109 8.75 -3.40 5.06
CA TRP A 109 7.58 -2.52 5.07
C TRP A 109 6.70 -2.78 3.86
N THR A 110 5.41 -2.44 4.00
CA THR A 110 4.42 -2.52 2.92
C THR A 110 3.94 -1.13 2.52
N GLY A 111 3.36 -1.04 1.31
CA GLY A 111 2.79 0.19 0.78
C GLY A 111 1.32 0.06 0.45
N THR A 112 0.56 1.14 0.58
CA THR A 112 -0.88 1.19 0.28
C THR A 112 -1.27 2.40 -0.53
N MET A 113 -2.42 2.33 -1.20
CA MET A 113 -2.99 3.37 -2.05
C MET A 113 -4.28 3.92 -1.42
N ASN A 114 -4.29 5.21 -1.04
CA ASN A 114 -5.38 5.84 -0.29
C ASN A 114 -6.03 6.98 -1.08
N LEU A 115 -7.09 6.67 -1.85
CA LEU A 115 -7.80 7.63 -2.70
C LEU A 115 -9.20 7.93 -2.17
N THR A 116 -10.03 6.89 -2.10
CA THR A 116 -11.48 6.96 -1.89
C THR A 116 -11.84 7.46 -0.50
N GLU A 117 -12.83 8.33 -0.44
CA GLU A 117 -13.42 8.84 0.80
C GLU A 117 -14.92 8.51 0.84
N PRO A 118 -15.60 8.57 2.00
CA PRO A 118 -17.01 8.23 2.11
C PRO A 118 -17.94 8.96 1.12
N GLN A 119 -17.60 10.20 0.73
CA GLN A 119 -18.37 11.02 -0.20
C GLN A 119 -17.85 10.98 -1.64
N CYS A 120 -16.69 10.39 -1.91
CA CYS A 120 -16.11 10.37 -3.25
C CYS A 120 -15.24 9.14 -3.52
N GLY A 121 -15.42 8.55 -4.68
CA GLY A 121 -14.59 7.45 -5.21
C GLY A 121 -14.35 7.67 -6.69
N THR A 122 -15.41 7.72 -7.48
CA THR A 122 -15.34 8.00 -8.93
C THR A 122 -14.90 9.43 -9.19
N ASP A 123 -15.51 10.42 -8.52
CA ASP A 123 -15.09 11.82 -8.61
C ASP A 123 -14.22 12.22 -7.42
N LEU A 124 -12.91 12.02 -7.56
CA LEU A 124 -11.93 12.42 -6.55
C LEU A 124 -11.81 13.94 -6.36
N GLY A 125 -12.39 14.73 -7.27
CA GLY A 125 -12.48 16.19 -7.14
C GLY A 125 -13.24 16.64 -5.88
N LEU A 126 -14.06 15.76 -5.30
CA LEU A 126 -14.83 15.97 -4.07
C LEU A 126 -14.05 15.59 -2.79
N SER A 127 -12.80 15.18 -2.90
CA SER A 127 -11.96 14.80 -1.75
C SER A 127 -11.84 15.94 -0.73
N LYS A 128 -11.98 15.61 0.55
CA LYS A 128 -11.96 16.55 1.69
C LYS A 128 -10.75 16.33 2.63
N THR A 129 -10.02 15.23 2.49
CA THR A 129 -8.79 15.00 3.28
C THR A 129 -7.85 16.19 3.10
N MET A 130 -7.41 16.76 4.22
CA MET A 130 -6.56 17.95 4.28
C MET A 130 -5.14 17.61 4.68
N ALA A 131 -4.19 18.31 4.08
CA ALA A 131 -2.76 18.29 4.42
C ALA A 131 -2.32 19.72 4.76
N THR A 132 -2.20 20.01 6.05
CA THR A 132 -1.79 21.31 6.55
C THR A 132 -0.27 21.35 6.72
N PRO A 133 0.45 22.31 6.12
CA PRO A 133 1.91 22.43 6.28
C PRO A 133 2.29 22.60 7.75
N LEU A 134 3.43 22.02 8.15
CA LEU A 134 4.09 22.19 9.44
C LEU A 134 5.43 22.92 9.25
N ASP A 135 5.97 23.50 10.34
CA ASP A 135 7.19 24.33 10.31
C ASP A 135 8.45 23.52 9.92
N ASP A 136 8.43 22.21 10.09
CA ASP A 136 9.54 21.29 9.76
C ASP A 136 9.51 20.80 8.29
N GLY A 137 8.63 21.34 7.46
CA GLY A 137 8.47 20.95 6.05
C GLY A 137 7.63 19.68 5.83
N SER A 138 7.15 19.05 6.89
CA SER A 138 6.15 17.98 6.82
C SER A 138 4.73 18.53 6.79
N TYR A 139 3.74 17.65 6.78
CA TYR A 139 2.32 17.99 6.76
C TYR A 139 1.55 17.22 7.83
N SER A 140 0.54 17.87 8.39
CA SER A 140 -0.49 17.25 9.23
C SER A 140 -1.66 16.82 8.36
N ILE A 141 -1.89 15.51 8.26
CA ILE A 141 -2.94 14.91 7.42
C ILE A 141 -4.17 14.61 8.26
N THR A 142 -5.33 15.12 7.84
CA THR A 142 -6.60 14.88 8.54
C THR A 142 -7.69 14.49 7.56
N GLY A 143 -8.36 13.36 7.80
CA GLY A 143 -9.43 12.86 6.95
C GLY A 143 -9.67 11.36 7.12
N THR A 144 -10.61 10.83 6.33
CA THR A 144 -10.96 9.41 6.33
C THR A 144 -10.88 8.86 4.92
N LYS A 145 -10.20 7.75 4.76
CA LYS A 145 -10.12 6.98 3.51
C LYS A 145 -10.83 5.63 3.70
N ILE A 146 -11.57 5.21 2.68
CA ILE A 146 -12.32 3.95 2.69
C ILE A 146 -11.88 3.03 1.57
N PHE A 147 -12.17 1.74 1.72
CA PHE A 147 -11.79 0.69 0.77
C PHE A 147 -10.27 0.57 0.57
N ILE A 148 -9.50 0.76 1.65
CA ILE A 148 -8.04 0.72 1.59
C ILE A 148 -7.57 -0.72 1.76
N THR A 149 -7.16 -1.33 0.66
CA THR A 149 -6.57 -2.67 0.65
C THR A 149 -5.28 -2.69 1.46
N CYS A 150 -5.17 -3.65 2.38
CA CYS A 150 -4.02 -3.82 3.27
C CYS A 150 -3.67 -2.55 4.08
N GLY A 151 -4.67 -1.71 4.41
CA GLY A 151 -4.47 -0.47 5.16
C GLY A 151 -3.95 -0.67 6.57
N GLU A 152 -4.29 -1.78 7.21
CA GLU A 152 -3.74 -2.24 8.50
C GLU A 152 -3.57 -3.74 8.46
N HIS A 153 -2.47 -4.26 8.99
CA HIS A 153 -2.16 -5.69 9.12
C HIS A 153 -0.90 -5.90 9.99
N ASP A 154 -0.59 -7.16 10.31
CA ASP A 154 0.53 -7.58 11.16
C ASP A 154 1.65 -8.33 10.41
N LEU A 155 1.68 -8.28 9.06
CA LEU A 155 2.67 -8.99 8.24
C LEU A 155 4.01 -8.26 8.13
N SER A 156 4.04 -6.93 8.28
CA SER A 156 5.22 -6.09 8.12
C SER A 156 5.43 -5.17 9.32
N ASP A 157 6.66 -4.69 9.50
CA ASP A 157 7.03 -3.82 10.63
C ASP A 157 6.43 -2.42 10.51
N ASN A 158 6.16 -1.95 9.29
CA ASN A 158 5.56 -0.64 9.02
C ASN A 158 4.70 -0.69 7.75
N ILE A 159 3.73 0.23 7.66
CA ILE A 159 2.88 0.40 6.48
C ILE A 159 3.00 1.85 6.01
N ILE A 160 3.32 2.03 4.74
CA ILE A 160 3.52 3.34 4.12
C ILE A 160 2.31 3.67 3.25
N HIS A 161 1.50 4.61 3.71
CA HIS A 161 0.29 5.02 3.02
C HIS A 161 0.59 6.15 2.02
N LEU A 162 0.28 5.94 0.75
CA LEU A 162 0.26 7.00 -0.25
C LEU A 162 -1.13 7.63 -0.30
N VAL A 163 -1.26 8.81 0.28
CA VAL A 163 -2.55 9.47 0.58
C VAL A 163 -2.78 10.67 -0.31
N LEU A 164 -3.90 10.68 -1.05
CA LEU A 164 -4.37 11.87 -1.75
C LEU A 164 -5.04 12.84 -0.77
N ALA A 165 -4.56 14.08 -0.73
CA ALA A 165 -5.12 15.13 0.12
C ALA A 165 -4.98 16.51 -0.54
N ARG A 166 -5.69 17.50 0.00
CA ARG A 166 -5.65 18.89 -0.41
C ARG A 166 -4.83 19.72 0.58
N THR A 167 -4.10 20.68 0.07
CA THR A 167 -3.52 21.72 0.93
C THR A 167 -4.50 22.89 1.12
N PRO A 168 -4.33 23.73 2.16
CA PRO A 168 -5.08 24.98 2.27
C PRO A 168 -4.97 25.82 1.00
N ASN A 169 -6.08 26.40 0.55
CA ASN A 169 -6.16 27.22 -0.67
C ASN A 169 -5.86 26.48 -1.99
N ALA A 170 -5.87 25.13 -1.99
CA ALA A 170 -5.71 24.36 -3.22
C ALA A 170 -6.87 24.65 -4.23
N PRO A 171 -6.59 24.66 -5.54
CA PRO A 171 -7.62 24.81 -6.56
C PRO A 171 -8.76 23.76 -6.39
N PRO A 172 -10.01 24.09 -6.75
CA PRO A 172 -11.11 23.13 -6.68
C PRO A 172 -10.91 21.98 -7.68
N GLY A 173 -11.63 20.87 -7.42
CA GLY A 173 -11.59 19.68 -8.27
C GLY A 173 -10.26 18.92 -8.19
N ILE A 174 -10.01 18.07 -9.16
CA ILE A 174 -8.82 17.19 -9.19
C ILE A 174 -7.49 17.96 -9.29
N LYS A 175 -7.51 19.20 -9.77
CA LYS A 175 -6.31 20.04 -9.93
C LYS A 175 -5.72 20.52 -8.60
N GLY A 176 -6.46 20.40 -7.49
CA GLY A 176 -5.97 20.78 -6.16
C GLY A 176 -5.52 19.59 -5.30
N ILE A 177 -5.42 18.41 -5.87
CA ILE A 177 -5.03 17.21 -5.13
C ILE A 177 -3.52 17.02 -5.19
N SER A 178 -2.91 16.79 -4.02
CA SER A 178 -1.50 16.44 -3.84
C SER A 178 -1.37 15.02 -3.28
N LEU A 179 -0.20 14.41 -3.40
CA LEU A 179 0.09 13.08 -2.87
C LEU A 179 1.03 13.19 -1.67
N PHE A 180 0.72 12.47 -0.61
CA PHE A 180 1.51 12.45 0.61
C PHE A 180 1.88 11.02 1.00
N LEU A 181 3.11 10.85 1.47
CA LEU A 181 3.60 9.63 2.10
C LEU A 181 3.37 9.75 3.60
N VAL A 182 2.60 8.84 4.16
CA VAL A 182 2.21 8.83 5.57
C VAL A 182 2.52 7.46 6.16
N PRO A 183 3.59 7.29 6.95
CA PRO A 183 3.90 6.00 7.56
C PRO A 183 3.01 5.73 8.78
N LYS A 184 2.76 4.45 9.05
CA LYS A 184 2.09 3.97 10.27
C LYS A 184 2.93 4.24 11.52
N PHE A 185 4.25 4.05 11.41
CA PHE A 185 5.22 4.37 12.45
C PHE A 185 6.22 5.40 11.95
N LEU A 186 6.48 6.41 12.77
CA LEU A 186 7.46 7.48 12.56
C LEU A 186 8.80 7.11 13.17
N PRO A 187 9.93 7.70 12.68
CA PRO A 187 11.20 7.57 13.35
C PRO A 187 11.17 8.28 14.70
N ASN A 188 11.77 7.64 15.72
CA ASN A 188 12.07 8.26 16.99
C ASN A 188 13.35 9.13 16.90
N GLU A 189 13.82 9.68 18.03
CA GLU A 189 15.05 10.47 18.09
C GLU A 189 16.31 9.69 17.65
N SER A 190 16.30 8.37 17.77
CA SER A 190 17.39 7.48 17.33
C SER A 190 17.30 7.08 15.86
N GLY A 191 16.22 7.47 15.16
CA GLY A 191 15.96 7.10 13.76
C GLY A 191 15.25 5.75 13.59
N ASP A 192 14.86 5.08 14.69
CA ASP A 192 14.08 3.84 14.64
C ASP A 192 12.60 4.15 14.40
N PHE A 193 11.97 3.47 13.46
CA PHE A 193 10.56 3.66 13.10
C PHE A 193 9.62 2.91 14.06
N ILE A 194 9.48 3.41 15.27
CA ILE A 194 8.69 2.81 16.36
C ILE A 194 7.65 3.74 16.98
N GLU A 195 7.72 5.06 16.72
CA GLU A 195 6.73 6.02 17.21
C GLU A 195 5.43 5.88 16.43
N ARG A 196 4.32 5.60 17.12
CA ARG A 196 3.02 5.45 16.45
C ARG A 196 2.56 6.78 15.87
N ASN A 197 2.38 6.84 14.57
CA ASN A 197 1.74 7.97 13.90
C ASN A 197 0.23 7.97 14.17
N LYS A 198 -0.43 9.09 14.01
CA LYS A 198 -1.87 9.28 14.23
C LYS A 198 -2.68 8.73 13.02
N VAL A 199 -2.42 7.47 12.67
CA VAL A 199 -3.12 6.70 11.63
C VAL A 199 -3.80 5.51 12.29
N GLU A 200 -5.10 5.37 12.12
CA GLU A 200 -5.89 4.33 12.76
C GLU A 200 -6.78 3.61 11.75
N CYS A 201 -6.91 2.30 11.91
CA CYS A 201 -7.92 1.52 11.23
C CYS A 201 -9.22 1.57 12.04
N GLY A 202 -10.29 2.09 11.44
CA GLY A 202 -11.60 2.19 12.09
C GLY A 202 -12.43 0.92 11.95
N SER A 203 -12.28 0.22 10.84
CA SER A 203 -12.97 -1.05 10.56
C SER A 203 -12.38 -1.73 9.33
N ILE A 204 -12.76 -2.99 9.12
CA ILE A 204 -12.53 -3.72 7.87
C ILE A 204 -13.86 -4.07 7.20
N GLU A 205 -13.85 -4.11 5.86
CA GLU A 205 -15.02 -4.42 5.05
C GLU A 205 -15.35 -5.93 5.06
N LYS A 206 -16.66 -6.24 5.07
CA LYS A 206 -17.17 -7.59 4.78
C LYS A 206 -17.28 -7.75 3.27
N LYS A 207 -16.47 -8.61 2.70
CA LYS A 207 -16.39 -8.79 1.24
C LYS A 207 -17.01 -10.11 0.80
N MET A 208 -17.21 -10.28 -0.51
CA MET A 208 -17.70 -11.53 -1.12
C MET A 208 -16.62 -12.60 -1.24
N GLY A 209 -15.35 -12.23 -1.17
CA GLY A 209 -14.17 -13.08 -1.27
C GLY A 209 -12.92 -12.32 -0.88
N ILE A 210 -11.75 -12.96 -1.07
CA ILE A 210 -10.44 -12.42 -0.65
C ILE A 210 -10.44 -11.97 0.82
N HIS A 211 -11.05 -12.77 1.70
CA HIS A 211 -11.21 -12.44 3.11
C HIS A 211 -9.87 -12.39 3.86
N ALA A 212 -8.85 -13.06 3.35
CA ALA A 212 -7.50 -13.05 3.91
C ALA A 212 -6.68 -11.78 3.58
N SER A 213 -7.24 -10.83 2.80
CA SER A 213 -6.69 -9.50 2.58
C SER A 213 -7.65 -8.46 3.16
N PRO A 214 -7.23 -7.63 4.14
CA PRO A 214 -8.13 -6.66 4.75
C PRO A 214 -8.39 -5.49 3.80
N THR A 215 -9.63 -5.02 3.78
CA THR A 215 -10.02 -3.78 3.11
C THR A 215 -10.48 -2.82 4.20
N CYS A 216 -9.69 -1.78 4.47
CA CYS A 216 -9.79 -0.97 5.68
C CYS A 216 -10.48 0.37 5.45
N VAL A 217 -11.11 0.87 6.53
CA VAL A 217 -11.40 2.29 6.72
C VAL A 217 -10.25 2.88 7.52
N MET A 218 -9.55 3.88 6.96
CA MET A 218 -8.38 4.50 7.58
C MET A 218 -8.69 5.93 8.02
N HIS A 219 -8.44 6.23 9.29
CA HIS A 219 -8.57 7.56 9.87
C HIS A 219 -7.19 8.19 10.04
N TYR A 220 -7.04 9.41 9.54
CA TYR A 220 -5.87 10.26 9.70
C TYR A 220 -6.25 11.40 10.64
N ASN A 221 -5.71 11.38 11.85
CA ASN A 221 -6.04 12.33 12.91
C ASN A 221 -4.84 13.24 13.20
N GLU A 222 -4.57 14.18 12.27
CA GLU A 222 -3.33 14.98 12.28
C GLU A 222 -2.08 14.09 12.09
N ALA A 223 -2.17 13.08 11.25
CA ALA A 223 -1.07 12.18 10.95
C ALA A 223 0.06 12.91 10.23
N LYS A 224 1.30 12.71 10.66
CA LYS A 224 2.47 13.31 10.02
C LYS A 224 2.77 12.62 8.69
N GLY A 225 3.02 13.44 7.65
CA GLY A 225 3.33 12.94 6.32
C GLY A 225 4.19 13.92 5.51
N TRP A 226 4.68 13.46 4.37
CA TRP A 226 5.57 14.23 3.48
C TRP A 226 5.03 14.26 2.07
N LEU A 227 5.20 15.39 1.38
CA LEU A 227 4.77 15.56 0.00
C LEU A 227 5.57 14.63 -0.94
N VAL A 228 4.86 13.94 -1.82
CA VAL A 228 5.42 13.13 -2.91
C VAL A 228 5.18 13.85 -4.23
N GLY A 229 6.25 14.29 -4.88
CA GLY A 229 6.19 15.11 -6.09
C GLY A 229 5.85 16.58 -5.79
N ASP A 230 5.13 17.21 -6.70
CA ASP A 230 4.78 18.62 -6.61
C ASP A 230 3.39 18.85 -6.00
N ILE A 231 3.20 19.99 -5.34
CA ILE A 231 1.89 20.45 -4.88
C ILE A 231 0.91 20.51 -6.07
N ASN A 232 -0.32 20.06 -5.85
CA ASN A 232 -1.39 20.01 -6.85
C ASN A 232 -1.09 19.12 -8.08
N LYS A 233 -0.12 18.22 -7.96
CA LYS A 233 0.23 17.21 -8.98
C LYS A 233 0.04 15.77 -8.48
N GLY A 234 -0.65 15.59 -7.37
CA GLY A 234 -0.82 14.28 -6.73
C GLY A 234 -1.48 13.24 -7.62
N MET A 235 -2.41 13.64 -8.47
CA MET A 235 -3.01 12.70 -9.44
C MET A 235 -1.98 12.14 -10.41
N ARG A 236 -1.04 12.94 -10.89
CA ARG A 236 0.04 12.45 -11.79
C ARG A 236 0.91 11.41 -11.12
N ALA A 237 1.33 11.65 -9.87
CA ALA A 237 2.12 10.71 -9.09
C ALA A 237 1.31 9.44 -8.74
N MET A 238 0.05 9.58 -8.35
CA MET A 238 -0.83 8.46 -8.04
C MET A 238 -1.14 7.60 -9.28
N PHE A 239 -1.24 8.17 -10.48
CA PHE A 239 -1.45 7.41 -11.71
C PHE A 239 -0.28 6.47 -12.05
N ILE A 240 0.92 6.72 -11.57
CA ILE A 240 2.04 5.77 -11.67
C ILE A 240 1.67 4.48 -10.96
N MET A 241 1.21 4.59 -9.71
CA MET A 241 0.74 3.45 -8.91
C MET A 241 -0.51 2.80 -9.53
N MET A 242 -1.50 3.60 -9.94
CA MET A 242 -2.74 3.10 -10.53
C MET A 242 -2.52 2.35 -11.85
N ASN A 243 -1.58 2.76 -12.69
CA ASN A 243 -1.29 2.07 -13.94
C ASN A 243 -0.66 0.69 -13.68
N GLY A 244 0.26 0.58 -12.71
CA GLY A 244 0.76 -0.69 -12.25
C GLY A 244 -0.35 -1.58 -11.68
N ALA A 245 -1.22 -1.00 -10.84
CA ALA A 245 -2.37 -1.73 -10.26
C ALA A 245 -3.36 -2.24 -11.32
N ARG A 246 -3.61 -1.47 -12.39
CA ARG A 246 -4.47 -1.94 -13.51
C ARG A 246 -3.90 -3.17 -14.20
N LEU A 247 -2.60 -3.15 -14.46
CA LEU A 247 -1.92 -4.30 -15.06
C LEU A 247 -1.95 -5.50 -14.11
N PHE A 248 -1.65 -5.29 -12.83
CA PHE A 248 -1.71 -6.30 -11.78
C PHE A 248 -3.10 -6.94 -11.68
N VAL A 249 -4.19 -6.15 -11.70
CA VAL A 249 -5.56 -6.68 -11.68
C VAL A 249 -5.88 -7.46 -12.97
N GLY A 250 -5.35 -7.05 -14.12
CA GLY A 250 -5.44 -7.83 -15.35
C GLY A 250 -4.78 -9.21 -15.22
N ILE A 251 -3.60 -9.26 -14.61
CA ILE A 251 -2.87 -10.52 -14.31
C ILE A 251 -3.64 -11.39 -13.31
N GLN A 252 -4.27 -10.80 -12.29
CA GLN A 252 -5.16 -11.54 -11.37
C GLN A 252 -6.28 -12.27 -12.14
N GLY A 253 -6.92 -11.57 -13.09
CA GLY A 253 -7.95 -12.18 -13.94
C GLY A 253 -7.40 -13.35 -14.78
N LEU A 254 -6.18 -13.24 -15.30
CA LEU A 254 -5.50 -14.30 -16.04
C LEU A 254 -5.21 -15.50 -15.12
N GLY A 255 -4.57 -15.27 -13.96
CA GLY A 255 -4.24 -16.33 -13.00
C GLY A 255 -5.46 -17.11 -12.49
N LEU A 256 -6.57 -16.41 -12.19
CA LEU A 256 -7.83 -17.05 -11.82
C LEU A 256 -8.45 -17.85 -12.97
N SER A 257 -8.37 -17.36 -14.20
CA SER A 257 -8.86 -18.09 -15.38
C SER A 257 -8.06 -19.36 -15.62
N GLU A 258 -6.75 -19.31 -15.45
CA GLU A 258 -5.85 -20.48 -15.54
C GLU A 258 -6.21 -21.55 -14.51
N THR A 259 -6.36 -21.14 -13.25
CA THR A 259 -6.78 -22.05 -12.16
C THR A 259 -8.15 -22.68 -12.40
N ALA A 260 -9.10 -21.93 -12.97
CA ALA A 260 -10.43 -22.43 -13.28
C ALA A 260 -10.47 -23.37 -14.49
N TYR A 261 -9.50 -23.26 -15.40
CA TYR A 261 -9.41 -24.11 -16.60
C TYR A 261 -8.77 -25.49 -16.31
N GLN A 262 -7.82 -25.57 -15.37
CA GLN A 262 -7.16 -26.81 -14.94
C GLN A 262 -8.08 -27.68 -14.08
#